data_3db6a5afecc185ab0cc254182e1e9b72
#
_entry.id   3db6a5afecc185ab0cc254182e1e9b72
#
_cell.length_a   1.000
_cell.length_b   1.000
_cell.length_c   1.000
_cell.angle_alpha   90.00
_cell.angle_beta   90.00
_cell.angle_gamma   90.00
#
_symmetry.space_group_name_H-M   'P 1'
#
loop_
_entity.id
_entity.type
_entity.pdbx_description
1 polymer ?
#
loop_
_entity_poly.entity_id
_entity_poly.type
_entity_poly.pdbx_seq_one_letter_code
_entity_poly.pdbx_strand_id
1 'polypeptide(L)'
;MKRSICLILLICVYPFVGKAQKADVPPVFQNQQPLTLSMTFSIKEVKKNTVDSVYIPSTLKFKNDAGAMDSIPVRIRARGNFRRANCFFPPIRMKMKKGDAEKTIFAGNKDFKLVLPCQTAKSGNDLIMKEYLCYKLLEPLTPYHFHTRLTDITLTDKSGKPKTYNVRGFLIEDDDLIAHRFKGKVIEQQIHPMQLNDTASVVNDLFQYLVANTDWSSAMQHNMKVIQVSNKKIPLAYDFDMAGLVNAPYATVNESLPISSVQERLYRGFCRNEATVQYVRSEYLRLEPQLMKIISDHQSYFNEKDYAGIRKFIEEFFITLKSDKKFKDAIITGCRTK
;
A
#
# COMPACT_ATOMS: atom_id res chain seq x y z
N MET A 1 72.98 -2.03 5.25
CA MET A 1 71.70 -1.66 5.91
C MET A 1 70.72 -1.15 4.84
N LYS A 2 69.81 -2.02 4.38
CA LYS A 2 68.77 -1.63 3.42
C LYS A 2 67.49 -1.36 4.23
N ARG A 3 67.00 -0.11 4.22
CA ARG A 3 65.70 0.27 4.80
C ARG A 3 64.58 0.01 3.79
N SER A 4 63.76 -0.98 4.07
CA SER A 4 62.48 -1.19 3.32
C SER A 4 61.45 -0.18 3.84
N ILE A 5 60.95 0.68 2.95
CA ILE A 5 59.83 1.57 3.19
C ILE A 5 58.57 0.78 2.83
N CYS A 6 57.76 0.47 3.82
CA CYS A 6 56.46 -0.13 3.65
C CYS A 6 55.45 0.98 3.33
N LEU A 7 55.00 1.04 2.09
CA LEU A 7 53.96 2.00 1.66
C LEU A 7 52.58 1.42 2.03
N ILE A 8 51.94 1.97 3.06
CA ILE A 8 50.58 1.62 3.44
C ILE A 8 49.63 2.37 2.52
N LEU A 9 49.03 1.65 1.58
CA LEU A 9 47.94 2.18 0.74
C LEU A 9 46.67 2.29 1.58
N LEU A 10 46.29 3.51 1.96
CA LEU A 10 45.03 3.80 2.60
C LEU A 10 43.93 3.75 1.52
N ILE A 11 43.20 2.64 1.45
CA ILE A 11 42.01 2.53 0.58
C ILE A 11 40.88 3.31 1.27
N CYS A 12 40.64 4.56 0.81
CA CYS A 12 39.44 5.31 1.18
C CYS A 12 38.22 4.63 0.55
N VAL A 13 37.52 3.80 1.31
CA VAL A 13 36.19 3.31 0.93
C VAL A 13 35.21 4.47 1.11
N TYR A 14 34.94 5.20 0.02
CA TYR A 14 33.83 6.14 0.00
C TYR A 14 32.53 5.35 0.08
N PRO A 15 31.66 5.60 1.07
CA PRO A 15 30.33 5.01 1.04
C PRO A 15 29.61 5.62 -0.17
N PHE A 16 29.31 4.79 -1.16
CA PHE A 16 28.38 5.14 -2.22
C PHE A 16 26.98 5.28 -1.57
N VAL A 17 26.76 6.42 -0.92
CA VAL A 17 25.40 6.88 -0.66
C VAL A 17 24.85 7.29 -2.02
N GLY A 18 24.30 6.30 -2.72
CA GLY A 18 23.50 6.58 -3.92
C GLY A 18 22.42 7.56 -3.49
N LYS A 19 22.50 8.81 -3.91
CA LYS A 19 21.36 9.74 -3.84
C LYS A 19 20.27 9.02 -4.60
N ALA A 20 19.32 8.40 -3.86
CA ALA A 20 18.07 7.99 -4.45
C ALA A 20 17.53 9.23 -5.18
N GLN A 21 17.53 9.18 -6.50
CA GLN A 21 16.95 10.20 -7.33
C GLN A 21 15.55 10.40 -6.77
N LYS A 22 15.21 11.59 -6.25
CA LYS A 22 13.84 11.92 -5.84
C LYS A 22 13.01 11.71 -7.09
N ALA A 23 12.44 10.52 -7.20
CA ALA A 23 11.53 10.20 -8.29
C ALA A 23 10.41 11.24 -8.23
N ASP A 24 10.00 11.78 -9.38
CA ASP A 24 8.96 12.80 -9.46
C ASP A 24 7.68 12.28 -8.82
N VAL A 25 7.48 12.65 -7.56
CA VAL A 25 6.24 12.38 -6.83
C VAL A 25 5.18 13.31 -7.41
N PRO A 26 4.07 12.80 -7.97
CA PRO A 26 3.01 13.66 -8.49
C PRO A 26 2.56 14.68 -7.44
N PRO A 27 2.25 15.94 -7.80
CA PRO A 27 1.95 17.02 -6.85
C PRO A 27 0.89 16.63 -5.82
N VAL A 28 -0.15 15.88 -6.21
CA VAL A 28 -1.21 15.43 -5.31
C VAL A 28 -0.69 14.58 -4.14
N PHE A 29 0.44 13.90 -4.28
CA PHE A 29 1.03 13.05 -3.24
C PHE A 29 2.21 13.73 -2.50
N GLN A 30 2.64 14.92 -2.91
CA GLN A 30 3.72 15.65 -2.23
C GLN A 30 3.25 16.20 -0.86
N ASN A 31 2.03 16.73 -0.82
CA ASN A 31 1.39 17.17 0.41
C ASN A 31 0.66 16.00 1.08
N GLN A 32 1.04 15.65 2.31
CA GLN A 32 0.47 14.52 3.08
C GLN A 32 -0.71 14.93 3.98
N GLN A 33 -1.08 16.21 4.02
CA GLN A 33 -2.30 16.63 4.71
C GLN A 33 -3.53 16.07 3.99
N PRO A 34 -4.60 15.68 4.73
CA PRO A 34 -5.83 15.18 4.13
C PRO A 34 -6.36 16.14 3.06
N LEU A 35 -6.65 15.61 1.87
CA LEU A 35 -7.21 16.39 0.77
C LEU A 35 -8.73 16.44 0.90
N THR A 36 -9.29 17.65 0.97
CA THR A 36 -10.74 17.84 0.95
C THR A 36 -11.29 17.61 -0.45
N LEU A 37 -12.20 16.64 -0.58
CA LEU A 37 -12.87 16.27 -1.82
C LEU A 37 -14.38 16.39 -1.70
N SER A 38 -15.04 16.65 -2.84
CA SER A 38 -16.49 16.51 -2.96
C SER A 38 -16.85 15.87 -4.30
N MET A 39 -17.76 14.90 -4.26
CA MET A 39 -18.25 14.19 -5.43
C MET A 39 -19.75 13.95 -5.35
N THR A 40 -20.40 13.91 -6.52
CA THR A 40 -21.82 13.61 -6.62
C THR A 40 -22.04 12.58 -7.71
N PHE A 41 -22.56 11.40 -7.36
CA PHE A 41 -22.88 10.31 -8.30
C PHE A 41 -23.90 9.35 -7.70
N SER A 42 -24.47 8.47 -8.51
CA SER A 42 -25.35 7.39 -8.05
C SER A 42 -24.53 6.18 -7.65
N ILE A 43 -24.50 5.87 -6.34
CA ILE A 43 -23.82 4.67 -5.80
C ILE A 43 -24.42 3.40 -6.44
N LYS A 44 -25.76 3.35 -6.57
CA LYS A 44 -26.46 2.22 -7.20
C LYS A 44 -26.02 2.00 -8.64
N GLU A 45 -25.90 3.06 -9.44
CA GLU A 45 -25.48 2.99 -10.82
C GLU A 45 -24.01 2.53 -10.95
N VAL A 46 -23.11 3.11 -10.15
CA VAL A 46 -21.70 2.72 -10.12
C VAL A 46 -21.53 1.25 -9.74
N LYS A 47 -22.29 0.76 -8.74
CA LYS A 47 -22.24 -0.67 -8.31
C LYS A 47 -22.82 -1.63 -9.36
N LYS A 48 -23.90 -1.22 -10.06
CA LYS A 48 -24.55 -2.04 -11.09
C LYS A 48 -23.64 -2.27 -12.30
N ASN A 49 -22.79 -1.31 -12.61
CA ASN A 49 -21.90 -1.42 -13.75
C ASN A 49 -20.70 -2.34 -13.42
N THR A 50 -20.72 -3.56 -13.99
CA THR A 50 -19.72 -4.61 -13.78
C THR A 50 -18.68 -4.67 -14.89
N VAL A 51 -18.87 -3.91 -15.98
CA VAL A 51 -17.98 -3.91 -17.14
C VAL A 51 -16.83 -2.93 -16.91
N ASP A 52 -15.60 -3.43 -16.89
CA ASP A 52 -14.40 -2.65 -16.55
C ASP A 52 -14.08 -1.51 -17.52
N SER A 53 -14.57 -1.56 -18.75
CA SER A 53 -14.41 -0.49 -19.75
C SER A 53 -15.42 0.64 -19.62
N VAL A 54 -16.54 0.44 -18.88
CA VAL A 54 -17.63 1.41 -18.77
C VAL A 54 -17.43 2.30 -17.56
N TYR A 55 -17.35 3.60 -17.78
CA TYR A 55 -17.19 4.65 -16.79
C TYR A 55 -18.37 5.61 -16.82
N ILE A 56 -18.76 6.07 -15.64
CA ILE A 56 -19.83 7.07 -15.45
C ILE A 56 -19.19 8.46 -15.34
N PRO A 57 -19.69 9.48 -16.06
CA PRO A 57 -19.19 10.84 -15.91
C PRO A 57 -19.56 11.41 -14.54
N SER A 58 -18.63 12.17 -13.95
CA SER A 58 -18.80 12.86 -12.67
C SER A 58 -17.92 14.11 -12.65
N THR A 59 -18.02 14.89 -11.59
CA THR A 59 -17.14 16.02 -11.30
C THR A 59 -16.51 15.82 -9.95
N LEU A 60 -15.18 15.89 -9.89
CA LEU A 60 -14.43 15.96 -8.65
C LEU A 60 -14.21 17.41 -8.29
N LYS A 61 -14.71 17.85 -7.13
CA LYS A 61 -14.35 19.12 -6.52
C LYS A 61 -13.30 18.85 -5.46
N PHE A 62 -12.29 19.71 -5.35
CA PHE A 62 -11.20 19.55 -4.41
C PHE A 62 -10.68 20.90 -3.94
N LYS A 63 -10.10 20.92 -2.74
CA LYS A 63 -9.40 22.09 -2.23
C LYS A 63 -7.98 22.07 -2.75
N ASN A 64 -7.59 23.09 -3.52
CA ASN A 64 -6.22 23.21 -4.04
C ASN A 64 -5.23 23.69 -2.96
N ASP A 65 -3.94 23.74 -3.28
CA ASP A 65 -2.89 24.14 -2.33
C ASP A 65 -3.00 25.61 -1.87
N ALA A 66 -3.67 26.47 -2.64
CA ALA A 66 -4.01 27.83 -2.24
C ALA A 66 -5.24 27.93 -1.30
N GLY A 67 -5.86 26.77 -0.99
CA GLY A 67 -7.05 26.70 -0.12
C GLY A 67 -8.37 27.00 -0.83
N ALA A 68 -8.37 27.31 -2.13
CA ALA A 68 -9.58 27.56 -2.92
C ALA A 68 -10.20 26.23 -3.41
N MET A 69 -11.52 26.23 -3.57
CA MET A 69 -12.23 25.10 -4.20
C MET A 69 -12.08 25.16 -5.72
N ASP A 70 -11.63 24.06 -6.28
CA ASP A 70 -11.46 23.85 -7.70
C ASP A 70 -12.24 22.61 -8.14
N SER A 71 -12.39 22.38 -9.45
CA SER A 71 -13.11 21.24 -9.97
C SER A 71 -12.54 20.72 -11.28
N ILE A 72 -12.65 19.39 -11.46
CA ILE A 72 -12.19 18.71 -12.66
C ILE A 72 -13.22 17.66 -13.11
N PRO A 73 -13.54 17.57 -14.42
CA PRO A 73 -14.33 16.48 -14.95
C PRO A 73 -13.61 15.14 -14.78
N VAL A 74 -14.32 14.15 -14.26
CA VAL A 74 -13.78 12.80 -14.06
C VAL A 74 -14.73 11.75 -14.62
N ARG A 75 -14.20 10.58 -14.89
CA ARG A 75 -14.97 9.37 -15.18
C ARG A 75 -14.68 8.35 -14.10
N ILE A 76 -15.74 7.78 -13.51
CA ILE A 76 -15.62 6.88 -12.37
C ILE A 76 -16.24 5.52 -12.67
N ARG A 77 -15.71 4.48 -12.08
CA ARG A 77 -16.32 3.15 -12.01
C ARG A 77 -16.01 2.48 -10.68
N ALA A 78 -16.83 1.53 -10.25
CA ALA A 78 -16.47 0.65 -9.15
C ALA A 78 -15.30 -0.27 -9.55
N ARG A 79 -14.49 -0.66 -8.57
CA ARG A 79 -13.42 -1.65 -8.73
C ARG A 79 -13.50 -2.70 -7.62
N GLY A 80 -12.70 -3.78 -7.77
CA GLY A 80 -12.70 -4.91 -6.85
C GLY A 80 -13.98 -5.74 -6.94
N ASN A 81 -13.89 -7.01 -6.59
CA ASN A 81 -15.04 -7.92 -6.67
C ASN A 81 -15.81 -7.94 -5.36
N PHE A 82 -15.12 -8.23 -4.25
CA PHE A 82 -15.75 -8.39 -2.93
C PHE A 82 -16.41 -7.08 -2.46
N ARG A 83 -15.66 -5.98 -2.38
CA ARG A 83 -16.16 -4.71 -1.85
C ARG A 83 -17.23 -4.07 -2.74
N ARG A 84 -17.17 -4.27 -4.07
CA ARG A 84 -18.23 -3.82 -4.98
C ARG A 84 -19.56 -4.51 -4.67
N ALA A 85 -19.54 -5.81 -4.38
CA ALA A 85 -20.74 -6.58 -4.08
C ALA A 85 -21.26 -6.29 -2.65
N ASN A 86 -20.36 -6.27 -1.66
CA ASN A 86 -20.73 -6.33 -0.25
C ASN A 86 -20.72 -4.99 0.48
N CYS A 87 -19.97 -3.98 0.00
CA CYS A 87 -19.87 -2.68 0.66
C CYS A 87 -20.95 -1.71 0.19
N PHE A 88 -21.35 -0.79 1.08
CA PHE A 88 -22.23 0.32 0.70
C PHE A 88 -21.49 1.26 -0.27
N PHE A 89 -20.28 1.71 0.08
CA PHE A 89 -19.41 2.45 -0.82
C PHE A 89 -18.42 1.49 -1.49
N PRO A 90 -18.54 1.28 -2.83
CA PRO A 90 -17.54 0.51 -3.54
C PRO A 90 -16.25 1.33 -3.68
N PRO A 91 -15.06 0.70 -3.70
CA PRO A 91 -13.85 1.39 -4.12
C PRO A 91 -14.00 1.89 -5.55
N ILE A 92 -13.47 3.08 -5.83
CA ILE A 92 -13.63 3.77 -7.11
C ILE A 92 -12.31 3.76 -7.88
N ARG A 93 -12.37 3.46 -9.19
CA ARG A 93 -11.36 3.88 -10.15
C ARG A 93 -11.82 5.18 -10.79
N MET A 94 -10.96 6.17 -10.79
CA MET A 94 -11.24 7.50 -11.28
C MET A 94 -10.26 7.87 -12.38
N LYS A 95 -10.77 8.29 -13.53
CA LYS A 95 -9.97 8.77 -14.67
C LYS A 95 -10.29 10.21 -14.99
N MET A 96 -9.28 10.98 -15.36
CA MET A 96 -9.41 12.34 -15.85
C MET A 96 -8.66 12.50 -17.17
N LYS A 97 -9.01 13.51 -17.97
CA LYS A 97 -8.25 13.83 -19.18
C LYS A 97 -6.91 14.43 -18.79
N LYS A 98 -5.83 14.03 -19.49
CA LYS A 98 -4.48 14.53 -19.22
C LYS A 98 -4.43 16.06 -19.21
N GLY A 99 -4.99 16.72 -20.23
CA GLY A 99 -4.95 18.18 -20.34
C GLY A 99 -5.70 18.92 -19.23
N ASP A 100 -6.72 18.29 -18.62
CA ASP A 100 -7.44 18.85 -17.47
C ASP A 100 -6.64 18.63 -16.19
N ALA A 101 -6.03 17.45 -16.02
CA ALA A 101 -5.20 17.12 -14.85
C ALA A 101 -3.96 18.01 -14.74
N GLU A 102 -3.26 18.28 -15.86
CA GLU A 102 -2.03 19.09 -15.90
C GLU A 102 -2.18 20.52 -15.36
N LYS A 103 -3.42 21.04 -15.30
CA LYS A 103 -3.74 22.37 -14.79
C LYS A 103 -4.03 22.38 -13.28
N THR A 104 -3.91 21.25 -12.61
CA THR A 104 -4.34 21.07 -11.21
C THR A 104 -3.27 20.33 -10.39
N ILE A 105 -3.56 20.12 -9.10
CA ILE A 105 -2.72 19.29 -8.23
C ILE A 105 -2.60 17.83 -8.72
N PHE A 106 -3.42 17.40 -9.68
CA PHE A 106 -3.39 16.07 -10.28
C PHE A 106 -2.42 15.95 -11.47
N ALA A 107 -1.63 16.98 -11.77
CA ALA A 107 -0.64 16.95 -12.84
C ALA A 107 0.24 15.70 -12.77
N GLY A 108 0.54 15.12 -13.93
CA GLY A 108 1.31 13.88 -14.04
C GLY A 108 0.56 12.60 -13.68
N ASN A 109 -0.70 12.69 -13.20
CA ASN A 109 -1.49 11.51 -12.82
C ASN A 109 -2.94 11.65 -13.30
N LYS A 110 -3.34 10.82 -14.24
CA LYS A 110 -4.68 10.83 -14.86
C LYS A 110 -5.58 9.67 -14.41
N ASP A 111 -5.07 8.74 -13.63
CA ASP A 111 -5.79 7.55 -13.18
C ASP A 111 -5.50 7.31 -11.70
N PHE A 112 -6.56 7.17 -10.90
CA PHE A 112 -6.48 7.02 -9.45
C PHE A 112 -7.37 5.90 -8.96
N LYS A 113 -6.96 5.27 -7.89
CA LYS A 113 -7.81 4.43 -7.07
C LYS A 113 -8.22 5.25 -5.85
N LEU A 114 -9.52 5.40 -5.62
CA LEU A 114 -10.09 6.03 -4.42
C LEU A 114 -10.68 4.93 -3.55
N VAL A 115 -10.10 4.75 -2.37
CA VAL A 115 -10.58 3.80 -1.36
C VAL A 115 -11.56 4.53 -0.45
N LEU A 116 -12.75 3.93 -0.29
CA LEU A 116 -13.83 4.45 0.54
C LEU A 116 -14.17 3.45 1.66
N PRO A 117 -14.79 3.87 2.78
CA PRO A 117 -15.24 2.96 3.82
C PRO A 117 -16.24 1.93 3.26
N CYS A 118 -16.18 0.68 3.75
CA CYS A 118 -17.15 -0.33 3.32
C CYS A 118 -18.57 0.02 3.78
N GLN A 119 -18.72 0.61 4.98
CA GLN A 119 -20.00 0.95 5.59
C GLN A 119 -20.11 2.45 5.88
N THR A 120 -21.35 2.91 6.11
CA THR A 120 -21.63 4.31 6.44
C THR A 120 -21.37 4.65 7.92
N ALA A 121 -21.16 3.65 8.77
CA ALA A 121 -20.89 3.84 10.18
C ALA A 121 -19.51 4.50 10.41
N LYS A 122 -19.37 5.26 11.50
CA LYS A 122 -18.13 5.95 11.87
C LYS A 122 -16.93 4.98 11.96
N SER A 123 -17.16 3.76 12.44
CA SER A 123 -16.14 2.69 12.47
C SER A 123 -15.54 2.35 11.10
N GLY A 124 -16.26 2.62 10.01
CA GLY A 124 -15.71 2.49 8.66
C GLY A 124 -14.50 3.40 8.39
N ASN A 125 -14.49 4.60 8.97
CA ASN A 125 -13.36 5.51 8.87
C ASN A 125 -12.13 4.97 9.63
N ASP A 126 -12.33 4.29 10.76
CA ASP A 126 -11.23 3.72 11.54
C ASP A 126 -10.56 2.57 10.77
N LEU A 127 -11.34 1.74 10.08
CA LEU A 127 -10.81 0.68 9.20
C LEU A 127 -10.01 1.27 8.02
N ILE A 128 -10.51 2.35 7.40
CA ILE A 128 -9.78 3.08 6.34
C ILE A 128 -8.44 3.60 6.85
N MET A 129 -8.40 4.13 8.07
CA MET A 129 -7.16 4.63 8.67
C MET A 129 -6.16 3.49 8.93
N LYS A 130 -6.62 2.32 9.37
CA LYS A 130 -5.76 1.15 9.55
C LYS A 130 -5.24 0.61 8.21
N GLU A 131 -6.09 0.57 7.16
CA GLU A 131 -5.67 0.20 5.80
C GLU A 131 -4.64 1.21 5.25
N TYR A 132 -4.90 2.52 5.38
CA TYR A 132 -3.96 3.57 5.01
C TYR A 132 -2.62 3.45 5.74
N LEU A 133 -2.65 3.14 7.04
CA LEU A 133 -1.43 2.94 7.84
C LEU A 133 -0.58 1.79 7.30
N CYS A 134 -1.17 0.72 6.74
CA CYS A 134 -0.41 -0.34 6.08
C CYS A 134 0.43 0.21 4.91
N TYR A 135 -0.13 1.09 4.07
CA TYR A 135 0.63 1.73 3.00
C TYR A 135 1.76 2.59 3.55
N LYS A 136 1.51 3.36 4.62
CA LYS A 136 2.55 4.21 5.24
C LYS A 136 3.67 3.40 5.89
N LEU A 137 3.36 2.24 6.47
CA LEU A 137 4.36 1.32 7.02
C LEU A 137 5.21 0.65 5.94
N LEU A 138 4.69 0.49 4.72
CA LEU A 138 5.45 -0.08 3.60
C LEU A 138 6.47 0.92 3.01
N GLU A 139 6.18 2.23 3.03
CA GLU A 139 7.00 3.26 2.40
C GLU A 139 8.50 3.23 2.79
N PRO A 140 8.89 3.11 4.08
CA PRO A 140 10.31 3.08 4.45
C PRO A 140 11.01 1.74 4.15
N LEU A 141 10.25 0.67 3.92
CA LEU A 141 10.79 -0.68 3.72
C LEU A 141 11.25 -0.93 2.29
N THR A 142 10.67 -0.23 1.33
CA THR A 142 10.99 -0.38 -0.09
C THR A 142 10.69 0.89 -0.88
N PRO A 143 11.52 1.25 -1.87
CA PRO A 143 11.17 2.33 -2.79
C PRO A 143 10.02 1.94 -3.75
N TYR A 144 9.72 0.65 -3.87
CA TYR A 144 8.69 0.11 -4.74
C TYR A 144 7.35 0.01 -4.00
N HIS A 145 6.72 1.16 -3.77
CA HIS A 145 5.44 1.28 -3.09
C HIS A 145 4.53 2.28 -3.79
N PHE A 146 3.24 2.18 -3.55
CA PHE A 146 2.25 3.14 -4.03
C PHE A 146 2.28 4.40 -3.17
N HIS A 147 2.31 5.58 -3.82
CA HIS A 147 2.01 6.81 -3.12
C HIS A 147 0.53 6.86 -2.78
N THR A 148 0.23 7.34 -1.58
CA THR A 148 -1.12 7.47 -1.06
C THR A 148 -1.31 8.84 -0.42
N ARG A 149 -2.55 9.35 -0.44
CA ARG A 149 -2.94 10.57 0.29
C ARG A 149 -4.32 10.41 0.89
N LEU A 150 -4.43 10.70 2.19
CA LEU A 150 -5.72 10.74 2.87
C LEU A 150 -6.63 11.78 2.25
N THR A 151 -7.95 11.52 2.33
CA THR A 151 -8.98 12.42 1.83
C THR A 151 -10.14 12.50 2.82
N ASP A 152 -10.65 13.70 3.05
CA ASP A 152 -11.93 13.94 3.71
C ASP A 152 -12.96 14.27 2.62
N ILE A 153 -13.97 13.42 2.46
CA ILE A 153 -14.83 13.40 1.29
C ILE A 153 -16.28 13.73 1.67
N THR A 154 -16.86 14.75 1.03
CA THR A 154 -18.29 14.97 0.99
C THR A 154 -18.86 14.28 -0.25
N LEU A 155 -19.55 13.16 -0.06
CA LEU A 155 -20.11 12.35 -1.11
C LEU A 155 -21.64 12.47 -1.12
N THR A 156 -22.21 12.98 -2.22
CA THR A 156 -23.67 13.05 -2.41
C THR A 156 -24.13 11.92 -3.33
N ASP A 157 -24.88 10.98 -2.76
CA ASP A 157 -25.51 9.90 -3.50
C ASP A 157 -26.81 10.35 -4.16
N LYS A 158 -26.94 10.13 -5.46
CA LYS A 158 -28.14 10.39 -6.28
C LYS A 158 -28.92 9.12 -6.64
N SER A 159 -28.73 8.03 -5.93
CA SER A 159 -29.44 6.77 -6.22
C SER A 159 -30.96 6.83 -5.99
N GLY A 160 -31.44 7.89 -5.36
CA GLY A 160 -32.83 8.21 -5.07
C GLY A 160 -32.94 9.65 -4.61
N LYS A 161 -33.66 9.93 -3.50
CA LYS A 161 -33.59 11.25 -2.87
C LYS A 161 -32.13 11.51 -2.45
N PRO A 162 -31.54 12.63 -2.86
CA PRO A 162 -30.13 12.91 -2.60
C PRO A 162 -29.80 12.82 -1.10
N LYS A 163 -28.73 12.09 -0.78
CA LYS A 163 -28.22 11.93 0.58
C LYS A 163 -26.72 12.18 0.60
N THR A 164 -26.28 13.02 1.53
CA THR A 164 -24.86 13.40 1.67
C THR A 164 -24.21 12.63 2.81
N TYR A 165 -22.99 12.16 2.57
CA TYR A 165 -22.15 11.44 3.53
C TYR A 165 -20.81 12.15 3.62
N ASN A 166 -20.32 12.37 4.84
CA ASN A 166 -18.97 12.82 5.10
C ASN A 166 -18.15 11.61 5.55
N VAL A 167 -17.23 11.20 4.73
CA VAL A 167 -16.42 9.99 4.95
C VAL A 167 -14.95 10.28 4.74
N ARG A 168 -14.10 9.50 5.39
CA ARG A 168 -12.67 9.47 5.15
C ARG A 168 -12.35 8.40 4.10
N GLY A 169 -11.41 8.69 3.24
CA GLY A 169 -10.89 7.75 2.26
C GLY A 169 -9.41 8.03 2.00
N PHE A 170 -8.85 7.42 1.00
CA PHE A 170 -7.53 7.78 0.49
C PHE A 170 -7.39 7.50 -1.00
N LEU A 171 -6.57 8.32 -1.65
CA LEU A 171 -6.13 8.12 -3.03
C LEU A 171 -4.92 7.21 -3.06
N ILE A 172 -4.86 6.36 -4.08
CA ILE A 172 -3.70 5.55 -4.43
C ILE A 172 -3.32 5.86 -5.87
N GLU A 173 -2.04 6.03 -6.14
CA GLU A 173 -1.53 6.20 -7.50
C GLU A 173 -1.79 4.97 -8.38
N ASP A 174 -1.68 5.15 -9.70
CA ASP A 174 -1.77 4.04 -10.64
C ASP A 174 -0.46 3.26 -10.72
N ASP A 175 -0.54 1.96 -10.99
CA ASP A 175 0.60 1.05 -11.08
C ASP A 175 1.56 1.42 -12.22
N ASP A 176 1.05 1.97 -13.34
CA ASP A 176 1.90 2.46 -14.43
C ASP A 176 2.83 3.60 -13.98
N LEU A 177 2.37 4.47 -13.07
CA LEU A 177 3.21 5.56 -12.55
C LEU A 177 4.38 5.05 -11.73
N ILE A 178 4.16 4.00 -10.91
CA ILE A 178 5.25 3.36 -10.18
C ILE A 178 6.25 2.78 -11.17
N ALA A 179 5.77 2.02 -12.16
CA ALA A 179 6.64 1.44 -13.17
C ALA A 179 7.46 2.52 -13.89
N HIS A 180 6.83 3.61 -14.33
CA HIS A 180 7.51 4.75 -14.99
C HIS A 180 8.55 5.42 -14.09
N ARG A 181 8.29 5.57 -12.78
CA ARG A 181 9.23 6.12 -11.80
C ARG A 181 10.57 5.40 -11.81
N PHE A 182 10.54 4.09 -12.08
CA PHE A 182 11.74 3.25 -12.14
C PHE A 182 12.14 2.88 -13.59
N LYS A 183 11.63 3.60 -14.60
CA LYS A 183 11.88 3.31 -16.03
C LYS A 183 11.54 1.87 -16.39
N GLY A 184 10.52 1.33 -15.76
CA GLY A 184 10.03 -0.03 -15.90
C GLY A 184 8.66 -0.11 -16.57
N LYS A 185 8.06 -1.28 -16.53
CA LYS A 185 6.69 -1.55 -17.01
C LYS A 185 5.96 -2.53 -16.10
N VAL A 186 4.65 -2.43 -16.05
CA VAL A 186 3.79 -3.41 -15.36
C VAL A 186 3.80 -4.74 -16.12
N ILE A 187 3.84 -5.85 -15.39
CA ILE A 187 3.71 -7.20 -15.93
C ILE A 187 2.30 -7.70 -15.57
N GLU A 188 1.45 -7.87 -16.58
CA GLU A 188 0.09 -8.39 -16.40
C GLU A 188 0.03 -9.92 -16.38
N GLN A 189 1.01 -10.60 -17.00
CA GLN A 189 1.06 -12.05 -17.06
C GLN A 189 1.47 -12.63 -15.70
N GLN A 190 0.84 -13.73 -15.34
CA GLN A 190 1.28 -14.51 -14.17
C GLN A 190 2.70 -15.01 -14.37
N ILE A 191 3.49 -14.91 -13.33
CA ILE A 191 4.89 -15.37 -13.34
C ILE A 191 5.11 -16.30 -12.15
N HIS A 192 6.04 -17.23 -12.31
CA HIS A 192 6.43 -18.09 -11.21
C HIS A 192 7.06 -17.25 -10.09
N PRO A 193 6.67 -17.41 -8.81
CA PRO A 193 7.17 -16.59 -7.70
C PRO A 193 8.69 -16.55 -7.58
N MET A 194 9.38 -17.66 -7.93
CA MET A 194 10.85 -17.71 -7.92
C MET A 194 11.52 -16.86 -8.99
N GLN A 195 10.78 -16.29 -9.93
CA GLN A 195 11.30 -15.32 -10.91
C GLN A 195 11.31 -13.88 -10.37
N LEU A 196 10.67 -13.62 -9.26
CA LEU A 196 10.73 -12.33 -8.58
C LEU A 196 12.13 -12.10 -8.01
N ASN A 197 12.55 -10.83 -7.93
CA ASN A 197 13.80 -10.47 -7.26
C ASN A 197 13.79 -10.96 -5.80
N ASP A 198 14.83 -11.67 -5.37
CA ASP A 198 14.87 -12.32 -4.07
C ASP A 198 14.71 -11.33 -2.92
N THR A 199 15.50 -10.26 -2.89
CA THR A 199 15.42 -9.25 -1.84
C THR A 199 14.05 -8.57 -1.80
N ALA A 200 13.54 -8.13 -2.94
CA ALA A 200 12.23 -7.48 -3.01
C ALA A 200 11.09 -8.44 -2.62
N SER A 201 11.21 -9.73 -2.95
CA SER A 201 10.25 -10.75 -2.50
C SER A 201 10.26 -10.90 -0.99
N VAL A 202 11.44 -11.06 -0.37
CA VAL A 202 11.54 -11.21 1.09
C VAL A 202 11.03 -9.95 1.81
N VAL A 203 11.33 -8.75 1.29
CA VAL A 203 10.78 -7.49 1.83
C VAL A 203 9.25 -7.51 1.78
N ASN A 204 8.66 -7.85 0.61
CA ASN A 204 7.21 -7.96 0.47
C ASN A 204 6.62 -9.01 1.43
N ASP A 205 7.21 -10.19 1.48
CA ASP A 205 6.67 -11.33 2.22
C ASP A 205 6.73 -11.10 3.75
N LEU A 206 7.81 -10.47 4.24
CA LEU A 206 7.91 -10.02 5.63
C LEU A 206 6.96 -8.87 5.93
N PHE A 207 6.68 -7.98 4.96
CA PHE A 207 5.66 -6.95 5.14
C PHE A 207 4.26 -7.54 5.28
N GLN A 208 3.90 -8.50 4.43
CA GLN A 208 2.62 -9.20 4.55
C GLN A 208 2.50 -9.91 5.90
N TYR A 209 3.59 -10.49 6.40
CA TYR A 209 3.65 -11.09 7.74
C TYR A 209 3.55 -10.03 8.84
N LEU A 210 4.17 -8.86 8.69
CA LEU A 210 4.08 -7.73 9.64
C LEU A 210 2.63 -7.31 9.87
N VAL A 211 1.86 -7.12 8.80
CA VAL A 211 0.47 -6.67 8.87
C VAL A 211 -0.53 -7.84 8.99
N ALA A 212 -0.04 -9.10 9.07
CA ALA A 212 -0.84 -10.32 9.04
C ALA A 212 -1.82 -10.35 7.86
N ASN A 213 -1.36 -9.98 6.67
CA ASN A 213 -2.17 -10.13 5.48
C ASN A 213 -1.96 -11.52 4.88
N THR A 214 -3.01 -12.30 4.78
CA THR A 214 -3.02 -13.61 4.12
C THR A 214 -3.83 -13.62 2.83
N ASP A 215 -4.50 -12.51 2.49
CA ASP A 215 -5.27 -12.34 1.26
C ASP A 215 -4.41 -11.81 0.11
N TRP A 216 -3.31 -12.49 -0.16
CA TRP A 216 -2.43 -12.16 -1.28
C TRP A 216 -1.80 -13.40 -1.91
N SER A 217 -1.37 -13.29 -3.17
CA SER A 217 -0.66 -14.36 -3.85
C SER A 217 0.29 -13.82 -4.92
N SER A 218 1.58 -14.14 -4.80
CA SER A 218 2.58 -13.82 -5.83
C SER A 218 2.39 -14.63 -7.10
N ALA A 219 1.93 -15.89 -7.00
CA ALA A 219 1.69 -16.74 -8.16
C ALA A 219 0.49 -16.29 -8.99
N MET A 220 -0.58 -15.83 -8.33
CA MET A 220 -1.82 -15.39 -8.98
C MET A 220 -1.88 -13.88 -9.18
N GLN A 221 -0.88 -13.12 -8.72
CA GLN A 221 -0.90 -11.65 -8.66
C GLN A 221 -2.19 -11.10 -8.01
N HIS A 222 -2.65 -11.79 -6.94
CA HIS A 222 -3.79 -11.34 -6.16
C HIS A 222 -3.31 -10.37 -5.08
N ASN A 223 -3.92 -9.20 -4.97
CA ASN A 223 -3.53 -8.10 -4.06
C ASN A 223 -2.04 -7.75 -4.14
N MET A 224 -1.46 -8.00 -5.30
CA MET A 224 -0.08 -7.72 -5.65
C MET A 224 0.03 -7.47 -7.16
N LYS A 225 0.81 -6.49 -7.55
CA LYS A 225 1.23 -6.27 -8.94
C LYS A 225 2.71 -6.62 -9.07
N VAL A 226 3.17 -6.77 -10.29
CA VAL A 226 4.59 -6.96 -10.59
C VAL A 226 5.02 -5.93 -11.62
N ILE A 227 6.15 -5.28 -11.37
CA ILE A 227 6.81 -4.42 -12.34
C ILE A 227 8.15 -5.01 -12.78
N GLN A 228 8.48 -4.83 -14.06
CA GLN A 228 9.80 -5.10 -14.59
C GLN A 228 10.63 -3.82 -14.51
N VAL A 229 11.72 -3.85 -13.74
CA VAL A 229 12.70 -2.74 -13.64
C VAL A 229 14.05 -3.30 -14.06
N SER A 230 14.57 -2.85 -15.19
CA SER A 230 15.74 -3.48 -15.81
C SER A 230 15.52 -5.00 -15.99
N ASN A 231 16.38 -5.83 -15.41
CA ASN A 231 16.26 -7.30 -15.44
C ASN A 231 15.54 -7.88 -14.19
N LYS A 232 15.01 -7.03 -13.30
CA LYS A 232 14.38 -7.46 -12.04
C LYS A 232 12.86 -7.38 -12.12
N LYS A 233 12.19 -8.40 -11.63
CA LYS A 233 10.74 -8.44 -11.43
C LYS A 233 10.45 -8.13 -9.97
N ILE A 234 9.77 -7.04 -9.71
CA ILE A 234 9.57 -6.48 -8.38
C ILE A 234 8.09 -6.60 -7.99
N PRO A 235 7.76 -7.22 -6.85
CA PRO A 235 6.40 -7.26 -6.33
C PRO A 235 6.00 -5.90 -5.74
N LEU A 236 4.74 -5.51 -5.97
CA LEU A 236 4.09 -4.31 -5.44
C LEU A 236 2.87 -4.73 -4.64
N ALA A 237 2.94 -4.69 -3.33
CA ALA A 237 1.81 -4.99 -2.46
C ALA A 237 0.77 -3.88 -2.47
N TYR A 238 -0.51 -4.24 -2.46
CA TYR A 238 -1.65 -3.32 -2.30
C TYR A 238 -2.88 -4.08 -1.79
N ASP A 239 -3.94 -3.33 -1.40
CA ASP A 239 -5.24 -3.86 -0.93
C ASP A 239 -5.08 -4.62 0.39
N PHE A 240 -4.96 -3.87 1.50
CA PHE A 240 -4.69 -4.43 2.82
C PHE A 240 -5.95 -4.49 3.72
N ASP A 241 -7.14 -4.29 3.17
CA ASP A 241 -8.38 -4.24 3.95
C ASP A 241 -8.71 -5.56 4.68
N MET A 242 -8.24 -6.70 4.13
CA MET A 242 -8.35 -8.02 4.76
C MET A 242 -7.21 -8.36 5.73
N ALA A 243 -6.23 -7.47 5.91
CA ALA A 243 -5.07 -7.70 6.79
C ALA A 243 -5.49 -7.76 8.27
N GLY A 244 -4.78 -8.57 9.06
CA GLY A 244 -5.02 -8.70 10.50
C GLY A 244 -4.82 -7.41 11.29
N LEU A 245 -3.91 -6.52 10.86
CA LEU A 245 -3.76 -5.18 11.43
C LEU A 245 -5.02 -4.34 11.27
N VAL A 246 -5.72 -4.46 10.16
CA VAL A 246 -7.00 -3.78 9.89
C VAL A 246 -8.11 -4.43 10.68
N ASN A 247 -8.15 -5.75 10.70
CA ASN A 247 -9.15 -6.57 11.40
C ASN A 247 -10.58 -6.14 11.07
N ALA A 248 -10.86 -6.04 9.76
CA ALA A 248 -12.18 -5.65 9.29
C ALA A 248 -13.23 -6.73 9.65
N PRO A 249 -14.45 -6.36 10.05
CA PRO A 249 -15.49 -7.33 10.41
C PRO A 249 -15.90 -8.30 9.28
N TYR A 250 -15.59 -7.93 8.04
CA TYR A 250 -15.84 -8.76 6.86
C TYR A 250 -14.61 -9.57 6.42
N ALA A 251 -13.46 -9.38 7.08
CA ALA A 251 -12.26 -10.15 6.77
C ALA A 251 -12.43 -11.58 7.27
N THR A 252 -12.15 -12.54 6.41
CA THR A 252 -12.25 -13.97 6.69
C THR A 252 -10.94 -14.67 6.40
N VAL A 253 -10.66 -15.71 7.17
CA VAL A 253 -9.54 -16.61 6.91
C VAL A 253 -9.92 -17.57 5.78
N ASN A 254 -8.99 -17.80 4.84
CA ASN A 254 -9.16 -18.87 3.88
C ASN A 254 -9.02 -20.22 4.59
N GLU A 255 -10.02 -21.07 4.48
CA GLU A 255 -10.12 -22.37 5.15
C GLU A 255 -8.94 -23.31 4.87
N SER A 256 -8.22 -23.11 3.77
CA SER A 256 -7.01 -23.88 3.45
C SER A 256 -5.77 -23.49 4.27
N LEU A 257 -5.83 -22.39 5.05
CA LEU A 257 -4.71 -21.91 5.83
C LEU A 257 -4.77 -22.39 7.29
N PRO A 258 -3.63 -22.73 7.90
CA PRO A 258 -3.56 -23.27 9.26
C PRO A 258 -3.62 -22.15 10.33
N ILE A 259 -4.58 -21.23 10.21
CA ILE A 259 -4.85 -20.15 11.16
C ILE A 259 -6.35 -20.04 11.42
N SER A 260 -6.73 -19.61 12.61
CA SER A 260 -8.12 -19.49 13.04
C SER A 260 -8.65 -18.06 13.03
N SER A 261 -7.76 -17.09 12.94
CA SER A 261 -8.09 -15.65 12.93
C SER A 261 -7.25 -14.92 11.91
N VAL A 262 -7.82 -13.88 11.27
CA VAL A 262 -7.08 -12.97 10.38
C VAL A 262 -5.95 -12.23 11.10
N GLN A 263 -5.99 -12.12 12.42
CA GLN A 263 -4.94 -11.50 13.23
C GLN A 263 -3.74 -12.43 13.49
N GLU A 264 -3.89 -13.73 13.23
CA GLU A 264 -2.76 -14.65 13.31
C GLU A 264 -1.81 -14.45 12.12
N ARG A 265 -0.51 -14.34 12.44
CA ARG A 265 0.51 -14.18 11.43
C ARG A 265 0.89 -15.52 10.82
N LEU A 266 0.81 -15.60 9.50
CA LEU A 266 1.29 -16.75 8.72
C LEU A 266 2.26 -16.25 7.64
N TYR A 267 3.50 -16.72 7.68
CA TYR A 267 4.45 -16.43 6.62
C TYR A 267 4.08 -17.24 5.37
N ARG A 268 3.85 -16.56 4.26
CA ARG A 268 3.44 -17.18 2.99
C ARG A 268 4.47 -16.99 1.87
N GLY A 269 5.64 -16.45 2.22
CA GLY A 269 6.74 -16.28 1.28
C GLY A 269 7.35 -17.60 0.82
N PHE A 270 7.89 -17.60 -0.40
CA PHE A 270 8.66 -18.72 -0.92
C PHE A 270 10.05 -18.73 -0.31
N CYS A 271 10.62 -19.92 -0.10
CA CYS A 271 11.96 -20.07 0.44
C CYS A 271 12.99 -19.39 -0.46
N ARG A 272 13.85 -18.59 0.14
CA ARG A 272 14.94 -17.87 -0.52
C ARG A 272 16.26 -18.19 0.17
N ASN A 273 17.36 -17.78 -0.45
CA ASN A 273 18.67 -17.90 0.18
C ASN A 273 18.66 -17.27 1.59
N GLU A 274 19.14 -18.02 2.59
CA GLU A 274 19.06 -17.59 3.99
C GLU A 274 19.82 -16.27 4.22
N ALA A 275 20.96 -16.05 3.55
CA ALA A 275 21.69 -14.79 3.67
C ALA A 275 20.83 -13.59 3.22
N THR A 276 20.01 -13.74 2.16
CA THR A 276 19.06 -12.70 1.73
C THR A 276 17.98 -12.48 2.79
N VAL A 277 17.45 -13.55 3.38
CA VAL A 277 16.42 -13.46 4.43
C VAL A 277 16.97 -12.77 5.67
N GLN A 278 18.19 -13.12 6.12
CA GLN A 278 18.84 -12.49 7.28
C GLN A 278 19.20 -11.02 6.99
N TYR A 279 19.63 -10.68 5.79
CA TYR A 279 19.84 -9.29 5.38
C TYR A 279 18.56 -8.47 5.51
N VAL A 280 17.44 -8.96 4.95
CA VAL A 280 16.16 -8.25 5.04
C VAL A 280 15.66 -8.18 6.49
N ARG A 281 15.83 -9.24 7.29
CA ARG A 281 15.56 -9.20 8.73
C ARG A 281 16.31 -8.06 9.42
N SER A 282 17.61 -7.91 9.15
CA SER A 282 18.43 -6.84 9.74
C SER A 282 17.92 -5.45 9.34
N GLU A 283 17.49 -5.26 8.09
CA GLU A 283 16.92 -4.00 7.63
C GLU A 283 15.58 -3.67 8.33
N TYR A 284 14.71 -4.66 8.54
CA TYR A 284 13.49 -4.46 9.31
C TYR A 284 13.78 -4.05 10.76
N LEU A 285 14.73 -4.72 11.42
CA LEU A 285 15.15 -4.37 12.77
C LEU A 285 15.75 -2.96 12.84
N ARG A 286 16.55 -2.58 11.86
CA ARG A 286 17.12 -1.23 11.75
C ARG A 286 16.03 -0.16 11.58
N LEU A 287 14.95 -0.49 10.88
CA LEU A 287 13.84 0.42 10.57
C LEU A 287 12.73 0.42 11.64
N GLU A 288 12.80 -0.44 12.66
CA GLU A 288 11.81 -0.50 13.75
C GLU A 288 11.48 0.87 14.34
N PRO A 289 12.46 1.73 14.72
CA PRO A 289 12.14 3.05 15.28
C PRO A 289 11.35 3.93 14.31
N GLN A 290 11.64 3.85 13.01
CA GLN A 290 10.93 4.62 11.99
C GLN A 290 9.50 4.11 11.81
N LEU A 291 9.28 2.81 11.81
CA LEU A 291 7.94 2.22 11.72
C LEU A 291 7.11 2.58 12.95
N MET A 292 7.68 2.52 14.15
CA MET A 292 7.01 2.94 15.38
C MET A 292 6.70 4.44 15.39
N LYS A 293 7.60 5.26 14.82
CA LYS A 293 7.34 6.70 14.65
C LYS A 293 6.15 6.95 13.71
N ILE A 294 6.05 6.24 12.59
CA ILE A 294 4.90 6.36 11.68
C ILE A 294 3.59 6.08 12.42
N ILE A 295 3.53 5.04 13.25
CA ILE A 295 2.35 4.74 14.06
C ILE A 295 2.04 5.90 15.01
N SER A 296 3.06 6.46 15.66
CA SER A 296 2.94 7.60 16.57
C SER A 296 2.44 8.86 15.87
N ASP A 297 2.98 9.16 14.69
CA ASP A 297 2.57 10.32 13.87
C ASP A 297 1.09 10.24 13.44
N HIS A 298 0.51 9.04 13.41
CA HIS A 298 -0.89 8.79 13.06
C HIS A 298 -1.80 8.60 14.28
N GLN A 299 -1.31 8.76 15.51
CA GLN A 299 -2.07 8.52 16.75
C GLN A 299 -3.40 9.29 16.79
N SER A 300 -3.41 10.55 16.35
CA SER A 300 -4.60 11.42 16.41
C SER A 300 -5.79 10.92 15.58
N TYR A 301 -5.57 9.95 14.68
CA TYR A 301 -6.63 9.34 13.88
C TYR A 301 -7.33 8.16 14.57
N PHE A 302 -6.81 7.70 15.71
CA PHE A 302 -7.31 6.53 16.44
C PHE A 302 -7.74 6.91 17.86
N ASN A 303 -8.69 6.16 18.40
CA ASN A 303 -8.92 6.19 19.84
C ASN A 303 -7.77 5.45 20.57
N GLU A 304 -7.67 5.65 21.90
CA GLU A 304 -6.58 5.07 22.70
C GLU A 304 -6.49 3.55 22.60
N LYS A 305 -7.64 2.85 22.60
CA LYS A 305 -7.70 1.38 22.52
C LYS A 305 -7.16 0.89 21.17
N ASP A 306 -7.62 1.49 20.07
CA ASP A 306 -7.17 1.11 18.73
C ASP A 306 -5.69 1.43 18.53
N TYR A 307 -5.23 2.61 18.99
CA TYR A 307 -3.84 2.99 18.94
C TYR A 307 -2.92 2.02 19.72
N ALA A 308 -3.30 1.70 20.97
CA ALA A 308 -2.55 0.74 21.77
C ALA A 308 -2.54 -0.66 21.11
N GLY A 309 -3.67 -1.08 20.53
CA GLY A 309 -3.79 -2.33 19.81
C GLY A 309 -2.87 -2.40 18.59
N ILE A 310 -2.83 -1.34 17.78
CA ILE A 310 -1.94 -1.22 16.62
C ILE A 310 -0.47 -1.31 17.05
N ARG A 311 -0.08 -0.54 18.07
CA ARG A 311 1.29 -0.56 18.59
C ARG A 311 1.70 -1.97 19.03
N LYS A 312 0.90 -2.57 19.91
CA LYS A 312 1.13 -3.93 20.40
C LYS A 312 1.26 -4.93 19.24
N PHE A 313 0.36 -4.84 18.27
CA PHE A 313 0.37 -5.73 17.11
C PHE A 313 1.71 -5.64 16.34
N ILE A 314 2.23 -4.45 16.10
CA ILE A 314 3.52 -4.27 15.42
C ILE A 314 4.71 -4.66 16.33
N GLU A 315 4.66 -4.35 17.62
CA GLU A 315 5.69 -4.77 18.59
C GLU A 315 5.84 -6.30 18.64
N GLU A 316 4.74 -7.06 18.60
CA GLU A 316 4.75 -8.53 18.55
C GLU A 316 5.49 -9.09 17.31
N PHE A 317 5.38 -8.45 16.17
CA PHE A 317 6.19 -8.80 14.99
C PHE A 317 7.69 -8.63 15.28
N PHE A 318 8.09 -7.52 15.89
CA PHE A 318 9.49 -7.28 16.22
C PHE A 318 10.02 -8.23 17.29
N ILE A 319 9.19 -8.68 18.25
CA ILE A 319 9.57 -9.76 19.19
C ILE A 319 9.92 -11.04 18.42
N THR A 320 9.19 -11.34 17.35
CA THR A 320 9.52 -12.50 16.50
C THR A 320 10.84 -12.29 15.76
N LEU A 321 11.06 -11.12 15.17
CA LEU A 321 12.29 -10.83 14.43
C LEU A 321 13.54 -10.79 15.34
N LYS A 322 13.41 -10.34 16.58
CA LYS A 322 14.53 -10.27 17.54
C LYS A 322 14.94 -11.63 18.10
N SER A 323 14.06 -12.61 18.08
CA SER A 323 14.32 -13.97 18.56
C SER A 323 14.75 -14.89 17.41
N ASP A 324 16.01 -15.39 17.44
CA ASP A 324 16.50 -16.29 16.41
C ASP A 324 15.64 -17.56 16.29
N LYS A 325 15.21 -18.11 17.42
CA LYS A 325 14.34 -19.29 17.44
C LYS A 325 12.99 -18.97 16.77
N LYS A 326 12.27 -17.92 17.23
CA LYS A 326 10.97 -17.57 16.67
C LYS A 326 11.06 -17.22 15.18
N PHE A 327 12.10 -16.48 14.79
CA PHE A 327 12.33 -16.11 13.40
C PHE A 327 12.61 -17.35 12.54
N LYS A 328 13.48 -18.26 13.00
CA LYS A 328 13.73 -19.52 12.31
C LYS A 328 12.45 -20.32 12.13
N ASP A 329 11.70 -20.52 13.20
CA ASP A 329 10.48 -21.35 13.19
C ASP A 329 9.42 -20.73 12.26
N ALA A 330 9.17 -19.42 12.37
CA ALA A 330 8.10 -18.75 11.63
C ALA A 330 8.45 -18.45 10.16
N ILE A 331 9.70 -18.10 9.84
CA ILE A 331 10.10 -17.56 8.53
C ILE A 331 10.95 -18.55 7.75
N ILE A 332 12.05 -19.03 8.36
CA ILE A 332 13.00 -19.92 7.64
C ILE A 332 12.37 -21.29 7.41
N THR A 333 11.80 -21.88 8.48
CA THR A 333 11.13 -23.20 8.39
C THR A 333 9.72 -23.10 7.83
N GLY A 334 9.04 -21.96 8.08
CA GLY A 334 7.68 -21.71 7.62
C GLY A 334 7.56 -21.29 6.14
N CYS A 335 8.66 -21.10 5.41
CA CYS A 335 8.61 -20.70 4.02
C CYS A 335 8.06 -21.80 3.10
N ARG A 336 7.48 -21.40 1.96
CA ARG A 336 6.86 -22.30 1.00
C ARG A 336 7.89 -22.82 -0.01
N THR A 337 7.84 -24.11 -0.31
CA THR A 337 8.68 -24.75 -1.36
C THR A 337 7.90 -25.00 -2.65
N LYS A 338 6.56 -24.96 -2.58
CA LYS A 338 5.63 -25.20 -3.71
C LYS A 338 4.51 -24.18 -3.72
#